data_af75d486dba8736e6004ab99fd65dbf6
#
_entry.id   af75d486dba8736e6004ab99fd65dbf6
#
_cell.length_a   1.000
_cell.length_b   1.000
_cell.length_c   1.000
_cell.angle_alpha   90.00
_cell.angle_beta   90.00
_cell.angle_gamma   90.00
#
_symmetry.space_group_name_H-M   'P 1'
#
loop_
_entity.id
_entity.type
_entity.pdbx_description
1 polymer ?
#
loop_
_entity_poly.entity_id
_entity_poly.type
_entity_poly.pdbx_seq_one_letter_code
_entity_poly.pdbx_strand_id
1 'polypeptide(L)'
;PHFKVSNVPESNQMTQRLIELANKIQPDFIVNLGDTLHRHETIHVSPLMRAENMMKKLSKISKTYLIIGNHDRPNNSNYLTDEHPFNSLKEWNNIEVVDKVKEIILNGQKFIFVPYVPPGKFEEALSTLNSSFLDARCIFAHQEFKNAKMGAIVSTVGDIWPKSNPLVVSGHIHDYDKLQTNLIYTGTPMQHAFGDRSDKTISVYKFYPEGNWKEERVDLGLIKREIIYLSPSDIHSFLPKQDRLLKIVIKGEDSEIKSVMKLQKIKELKKAGIKISYKPIINDQQQDNNFDNLKMLKMSYLDRLYHEISHDNLQKIWFSKIFGDSNTHSNLHSNNSLKTLKTQNIKLNII
;
A
#
# COMPACT_ATOMS: atom_id res chain seq x y z
N PRO A 1 1.42 -9.81 -0.43
CA PRO A 1 2.87 -10.04 -0.64
C PRO A 1 3.51 -9.02 -1.59
N HIS A 2 2.77 -8.42 -2.50
CA HIS A 2 3.24 -7.44 -3.49
C HIS A 2 4.45 -7.93 -4.30
N PHE A 3 4.32 -9.05 -4.98
CA PHE A 3 5.36 -9.53 -5.89
C PHE A 3 5.63 -8.50 -6.98
N LYS A 4 6.90 -8.11 -7.14
CA LYS A 4 7.38 -7.17 -8.15
C LYS A 4 8.78 -7.56 -8.63
N VAL A 5 9.16 -7.10 -9.82
CA VAL A 5 10.46 -7.41 -10.42
C VAL A 5 11.63 -7.00 -9.50
N SER A 6 11.50 -5.88 -8.79
CA SER A 6 12.57 -5.33 -7.97
C SER A 6 12.73 -5.97 -6.59
N ASN A 7 11.88 -6.94 -6.19
CA ASN A 7 11.98 -7.61 -4.88
C ASN A 7 12.07 -9.15 -5.00
N VAL A 8 12.56 -9.64 -6.11
CA VAL A 8 12.65 -11.07 -6.39
C VAL A 8 13.41 -11.86 -5.31
N PRO A 9 14.62 -11.46 -4.88
CA PRO A 9 15.33 -12.20 -3.83
C PRO A 9 14.56 -12.26 -2.52
N GLU A 10 14.02 -11.13 -2.07
CA GLU A 10 13.29 -11.01 -0.81
C GLU A 10 11.97 -11.77 -0.85
N SER A 11 11.26 -11.74 -1.97
CA SER A 11 10.00 -12.49 -2.14
C SER A 11 10.22 -14.01 -2.19
N ASN A 12 11.36 -14.47 -2.71
CA ASN A 12 11.75 -15.89 -2.65
C ASN A 12 12.02 -16.32 -1.21
N GLN A 13 12.79 -15.53 -0.46
CA GLN A 13 13.06 -15.79 0.95
C GLN A 13 11.76 -15.81 1.77
N MET A 14 10.89 -14.82 1.54
CA MET A 14 9.56 -14.77 2.16
C MET A 14 8.76 -16.05 1.88
N THR A 15 8.68 -16.47 0.61
CA THR A 15 7.96 -17.68 0.21
C THR A 15 8.52 -18.91 0.93
N GLN A 16 9.83 -19.04 0.99
CA GLN A 16 10.48 -20.17 1.70
C GLN A 16 10.13 -20.17 3.18
N ARG A 17 10.26 -19.02 3.88
CA ARG A 17 9.95 -18.90 5.30
C ARG A 17 8.47 -19.15 5.61
N LEU A 18 7.56 -18.70 4.74
CA LEU A 18 6.13 -19.01 4.87
C LEU A 18 5.85 -20.52 4.79
N ILE A 19 6.49 -21.22 3.84
CA ILE A 19 6.36 -22.66 3.69
C ILE A 19 6.92 -23.41 4.90
N GLU A 20 8.10 -23.03 5.39
CA GLU A 20 8.71 -23.60 6.59
C GLU A 20 7.79 -23.44 7.80
N LEU A 21 7.22 -22.25 7.99
CA LEU A 21 6.31 -21.95 9.07
C LEU A 21 4.98 -22.74 8.94
N ALA A 22 4.39 -22.77 7.74
CA ALA A 22 3.16 -23.51 7.49
C ALA A 22 3.33 -25.01 7.75
N ASN A 23 4.46 -25.61 7.33
CA ASN A 23 4.80 -26.99 7.63
C ASN A 23 4.98 -27.25 9.14
N LYS A 24 5.51 -26.29 9.88
CA LYS A 24 5.67 -26.40 11.34
C LYS A 24 4.33 -26.31 12.06
N ILE A 25 3.44 -25.41 11.64
CA ILE A 25 2.18 -25.11 12.32
C ILE A 25 1.08 -26.09 11.92
N GLN A 26 1.08 -26.57 10.65
CA GLN A 26 0.00 -27.38 10.05
C GLN A 26 -1.37 -26.72 10.26
N PRO A 27 -1.60 -25.50 9.70
CA PRO A 27 -2.86 -24.77 9.90
C PRO A 27 -4.01 -25.45 9.20
N ASP A 28 -5.23 -25.32 9.72
CA ASP A 28 -6.47 -25.82 9.07
C ASP A 28 -6.67 -25.17 7.69
N PHE A 29 -6.34 -23.88 7.57
CA PHE A 29 -6.32 -23.18 6.28
C PHE A 29 -5.34 -21.99 6.30
N ILE A 30 -4.96 -21.53 5.12
CA ILE A 30 -4.07 -20.40 4.91
C ILE A 30 -4.85 -19.33 4.13
N VAL A 31 -4.72 -18.05 4.54
CA VAL A 31 -5.35 -16.92 3.83
C VAL A 31 -4.27 -15.97 3.31
N ASN A 32 -4.21 -15.79 2.01
CA ASN A 32 -3.55 -14.64 1.40
C ASN A 32 -4.58 -13.52 1.31
N LEU A 33 -4.37 -12.47 2.09
CA LEU A 33 -5.29 -11.34 2.24
C LEU A 33 -5.23 -10.33 1.08
N GLY A 34 -4.83 -10.75 -0.13
CA GLY A 34 -4.84 -9.92 -1.32
C GLY A 34 -3.54 -9.17 -1.59
N ASP A 35 -3.55 -8.36 -2.63
CA ASP A 35 -2.40 -7.65 -3.17
C ASP A 35 -1.20 -8.58 -3.35
N THR A 36 -1.45 -9.67 -4.01
CA THR A 36 -0.43 -10.66 -4.34
C THR A 36 0.55 -10.09 -5.35
N LEU A 37 0.06 -9.37 -6.33
CA LEU A 37 0.84 -8.58 -7.27
C LEU A 37 0.95 -7.11 -6.80
N HIS A 38 1.79 -6.32 -7.49
CA HIS A 38 2.08 -4.95 -7.08
C HIS A 38 1.49 -3.88 -8.02
N ARG A 39 1.15 -4.23 -9.24
CA ARG A 39 0.65 -3.30 -10.26
C ARG A 39 -0.70 -3.75 -10.81
N HIS A 40 -1.58 -2.79 -11.05
CA HIS A 40 -2.92 -3.02 -11.56
C HIS A 40 -2.91 -3.51 -13.02
N GLU A 41 -2.55 -2.68 -13.99
CA GLU A 41 -2.77 -2.92 -15.41
C GLU A 41 -1.68 -3.77 -16.08
N THR A 42 -0.46 -3.77 -15.54
CA THR A 42 0.68 -4.44 -16.15
C THR A 42 1.11 -5.65 -15.35
N ILE A 43 1.01 -6.82 -15.97
CA ILE A 43 1.46 -8.07 -15.37
C ILE A 43 2.85 -8.43 -15.90
N HIS A 44 3.80 -8.52 -14.97
CA HIS A 44 5.12 -9.05 -15.29
C HIS A 44 5.14 -10.57 -15.06
N VAL A 45 5.64 -11.32 -16.04
CA VAL A 45 5.68 -12.80 -15.99
C VAL A 45 6.38 -13.33 -14.74
N SER A 46 7.55 -12.79 -14.38
CA SER A 46 8.32 -13.28 -13.23
C SER A 46 7.60 -13.10 -11.89
N PRO A 47 7.01 -11.95 -11.53
CA PRO A 47 6.15 -11.80 -10.36
C PRO A 47 4.96 -12.77 -10.35
N LEU A 48 4.24 -12.90 -11.47
CA LEU A 48 3.08 -13.81 -11.58
C LEU A 48 3.48 -15.25 -11.31
N MET A 49 4.48 -15.77 -12.00
CA MET A 49 4.99 -17.14 -11.81
C MET A 49 5.40 -17.43 -10.36
N ARG A 50 5.97 -16.44 -9.65
CA ARG A 50 6.38 -16.59 -8.24
C ARG A 50 5.18 -16.60 -7.32
N ALA A 51 4.19 -15.76 -7.58
CA ALA A 51 2.93 -15.75 -6.86
C ALA A 51 2.21 -17.10 -6.99
N GLU A 52 2.04 -17.60 -8.23
CA GLU A 52 1.44 -18.91 -8.48
C GLU A 52 2.23 -20.04 -7.81
N ASN A 53 3.57 -20.04 -7.91
CA ASN A 53 4.41 -21.04 -7.27
C ASN A 53 4.29 -21.03 -5.73
N MET A 54 4.18 -19.84 -5.12
CA MET A 54 3.91 -19.71 -3.69
C MET A 54 2.56 -20.35 -3.33
N MET A 55 1.49 -20.00 -4.05
CA MET A 55 0.15 -20.54 -3.82
C MET A 55 0.13 -22.07 -3.99
N LYS A 56 0.76 -22.58 -5.05
CA LYS A 56 0.89 -24.03 -5.31
C LYS A 56 1.63 -24.78 -4.20
N LYS A 57 2.66 -24.18 -3.60
CA LYS A 57 3.41 -24.79 -2.49
C LYS A 57 2.59 -24.76 -1.19
N LEU A 58 1.92 -23.66 -0.90
CA LEU A 58 1.08 -23.54 0.30
C LEU A 58 -0.13 -24.47 0.24
N SER A 59 -0.77 -24.61 -0.92
CA SER A 59 -1.93 -25.49 -1.11
C SER A 59 -1.62 -27.01 -0.93
N LYS A 60 -0.34 -27.41 -1.01
CA LYS A 60 0.09 -28.76 -0.68
C LYS A 60 0.13 -29.04 0.82
N ILE A 61 0.12 -27.97 1.63
CA ILE A 61 0.17 -28.07 3.10
C ILE A 61 -1.24 -27.99 3.66
N SER A 62 -2.02 -26.99 3.22
CA SER A 62 -3.39 -26.77 3.71
C SER A 62 -4.25 -26.08 2.66
N LYS A 63 -5.57 -26.13 2.81
CA LYS A 63 -6.51 -25.36 1.99
C LYS A 63 -6.10 -23.88 2.01
N THR A 64 -5.89 -23.29 0.85
CA THR A 64 -5.36 -21.94 0.71
C THR A 64 -6.39 -21.03 0.03
N TYR A 65 -6.78 -19.96 0.69
CA TYR A 65 -7.67 -18.94 0.17
C TYR A 65 -6.85 -17.76 -0.35
N LEU A 66 -7.05 -17.42 -1.61
CA LEU A 66 -6.43 -16.27 -2.26
C LEU A 66 -7.48 -15.17 -2.44
N ILE A 67 -7.49 -14.20 -1.56
CA ILE A 67 -8.35 -13.01 -1.69
C ILE A 67 -7.79 -12.11 -2.78
N ILE A 68 -8.65 -11.63 -3.68
CA ILE A 68 -8.27 -10.67 -4.72
C ILE A 68 -8.24 -9.26 -4.11
N GLY A 69 -7.04 -8.68 -4.04
CA GLY A 69 -6.82 -7.31 -3.62
C GLY A 69 -7.01 -6.30 -4.75
N ASN A 70 -6.91 -5.02 -4.44
CA ASN A 70 -7.06 -3.98 -5.46
C ASN A 70 -5.91 -3.96 -6.48
N HIS A 71 -4.67 -4.31 -6.08
CA HIS A 71 -3.54 -4.45 -6.99
C HIS A 71 -3.57 -5.71 -7.86
N ASP A 72 -4.44 -6.66 -7.56
CA ASP A 72 -4.62 -7.89 -8.35
C ASP A 72 -5.64 -7.71 -9.48
N ARG A 73 -6.17 -6.52 -9.71
CA ARG A 73 -7.23 -6.17 -10.67
C ARG A 73 -6.81 -5.00 -11.57
N PRO A 74 -7.51 -4.77 -12.71
CA PRO A 74 -7.18 -3.67 -13.61
C PRO A 74 -7.32 -2.28 -12.99
N ASN A 75 -8.28 -2.09 -12.07
CA ASN A 75 -8.53 -0.80 -11.41
C ASN A 75 -9.24 -0.96 -10.06
N ASN A 76 -9.38 0.14 -9.30
CA ASN A 76 -10.00 0.15 -7.98
C ASN A 76 -11.54 0.28 -8.01
N SER A 77 -12.16 0.54 -9.17
CA SER A 77 -13.60 0.79 -9.27
C SER A 77 -14.43 -0.46 -9.57
N ASN A 78 -13.82 -1.54 -10.07
CA ASN A 78 -14.54 -2.78 -10.34
C ASN A 78 -15.11 -3.38 -9.06
N TYR A 79 -16.35 -3.86 -9.11
CA TYR A 79 -17.04 -4.48 -7.99
C TYR A 79 -17.23 -5.97 -8.24
N LEU A 80 -16.77 -6.84 -7.32
CA LEU A 80 -16.88 -8.30 -7.38
C LEU A 80 -16.57 -8.87 -8.77
N THR A 81 -15.42 -8.48 -9.34
CA THR A 81 -15.01 -8.83 -10.70
C THR A 81 -14.15 -10.09 -10.73
N ASP A 82 -14.25 -10.86 -11.79
CA ASP A 82 -13.35 -11.96 -12.13
C ASP A 82 -12.21 -11.55 -13.08
N GLU A 83 -12.08 -10.26 -13.38
CA GLU A 83 -10.97 -9.72 -14.17
C GLU A 83 -9.69 -9.63 -13.33
N HIS A 84 -8.99 -10.74 -13.21
CA HIS A 84 -7.72 -10.84 -12.48
C HIS A 84 -6.85 -11.98 -13.04
N PRO A 85 -5.52 -11.99 -12.83
CA PRO A 85 -4.62 -12.96 -13.45
C PRO A 85 -4.67 -14.36 -12.83
N PHE A 86 -5.41 -14.57 -11.75
CA PHE A 86 -5.39 -15.81 -10.98
C PHE A 86 -6.53 -16.78 -11.33
N ASN A 87 -7.27 -16.56 -12.42
CA ASN A 87 -8.38 -17.44 -12.82
C ASN A 87 -7.94 -18.90 -13.05
N SER A 88 -6.73 -19.11 -13.57
CA SER A 88 -6.19 -20.47 -13.74
C SER A 88 -6.02 -21.24 -12.42
N LEU A 89 -5.84 -20.53 -11.30
CA LEU A 89 -5.71 -21.17 -9.99
C LEU A 89 -7.04 -21.76 -9.47
N LYS A 90 -8.18 -21.38 -10.03
CA LYS A 90 -9.49 -21.94 -9.66
C LYS A 90 -9.59 -23.43 -9.96
N GLU A 91 -8.81 -23.91 -10.95
CA GLU A 91 -8.73 -25.32 -11.33
C GLU A 91 -7.76 -26.13 -10.46
N TRP A 92 -7.05 -25.50 -9.55
CA TRP A 92 -6.04 -26.18 -8.74
C TRP A 92 -6.63 -26.69 -7.42
N ASN A 93 -6.29 -27.95 -7.10
CA ASN A 93 -6.70 -28.56 -5.85
C ASN A 93 -6.20 -27.76 -4.65
N ASN A 94 -7.03 -27.63 -3.63
CA ASN A 94 -6.73 -26.93 -2.37
C ASN A 94 -6.43 -25.43 -2.51
N ILE A 95 -6.66 -24.81 -3.67
CA ILE A 95 -6.68 -23.33 -3.80
C ILE A 95 -8.13 -22.90 -4.01
N GLU A 96 -8.46 -21.80 -3.35
CA GLU A 96 -9.73 -21.11 -3.53
C GLU A 96 -9.45 -19.66 -3.84
N VAL A 97 -9.74 -19.23 -5.06
CA VAL A 97 -9.62 -17.83 -5.46
C VAL A 97 -10.90 -17.10 -5.06
N VAL A 98 -10.75 -16.11 -4.20
CA VAL A 98 -11.87 -15.34 -3.66
C VAL A 98 -11.99 -14.02 -4.42
N ASP A 99 -12.75 -14.04 -5.50
CA ASP A 99 -13.14 -12.88 -6.33
C ASP A 99 -14.60 -12.48 -6.11
N LYS A 100 -15.37 -13.30 -5.39
CA LYS A 100 -16.71 -13.06 -4.87
C LYS A 100 -16.72 -13.35 -3.39
N VAL A 101 -17.71 -12.82 -2.66
CA VAL A 101 -17.87 -13.12 -1.24
C VAL A 101 -18.17 -14.61 -1.08
N LYS A 102 -17.45 -15.25 -0.17
CA LYS A 102 -17.57 -16.68 0.08
C LYS A 102 -17.63 -16.96 1.58
N GLU A 103 -18.49 -17.89 1.95
CA GLU A 103 -18.55 -18.43 3.34
C GLU A 103 -18.14 -19.90 3.35
N ILE A 104 -17.59 -20.30 4.50
CA ILE A 104 -17.35 -21.71 4.84
C ILE A 104 -17.75 -21.97 6.28
N ILE A 105 -18.09 -23.21 6.56
CA ILE A 105 -18.26 -23.72 7.93
C ILE A 105 -17.12 -24.70 8.18
N LEU A 106 -16.31 -24.41 9.20
CA LEU A 106 -15.22 -25.29 9.64
C LEU A 106 -15.38 -25.53 11.14
N ASN A 107 -15.48 -26.79 11.54
CA ASN A 107 -15.69 -27.19 12.95
C ASN A 107 -16.87 -26.44 13.63
N GLY A 108 -17.97 -26.22 12.87
CA GLY A 108 -19.16 -25.51 13.33
C GLY A 108 -18.99 -23.98 13.40
N GLN A 109 -17.86 -23.43 13.03
CA GLN A 109 -17.62 -21.99 13.01
C GLN A 109 -17.68 -21.44 11.59
N LYS A 110 -18.39 -20.33 11.40
CA LYS A 110 -18.55 -19.66 10.11
C LYS A 110 -17.38 -18.70 9.87
N PHE A 111 -16.73 -18.83 8.72
CA PHE A 111 -15.72 -17.91 8.23
C PHE A 111 -16.16 -17.33 6.89
N ILE A 112 -15.94 -16.04 6.68
CA ILE A 112 -16.30 -15.32 5.45
C ILE A 112 -15.03 -14.74 4.83
N PHE A 113 -14.96 -14.78 3.50
CA PHE A 113 -13.86 -14.22 2.72
C PHE A 113 -14.43 -13.20 1.75
N VAL A 114 -13.86 -11.98 1.76
CA VAL A 114 -14.35 -10.85 0.95
C VAL A 114 -13.19 -10.30 0.12
N PRO A 115 -13.29 -10.29 -1.22
CA PRO A 115 -12.30 -9.63 -2.07
C PRO A 115 -12.38 -8.12 -1.88
N TYR A 116 -11.41 -7.39 -2.41
CA TYR A 116 -11.49 -5.94 -2.41
C TYR A 116 -12.76 -5.47 -3.12
N VAL A 117 -13.44 -4.52 -2.51
CA VAL A 117 -14.53 -3.75 -3.12
C VAL A 117 -14.29 -2.26 -2.89
N PRO A 118 -14.80 -1.38 -3.77
CA PRO A 118 -14.65 0.06 -3.58
C PRO A 118 -15.12 0.52 -2.20
N PRO A 119 -14.51 1.54 -1.58
CA PRO A 119 -14.95 2.08 -0.30
C PRO A 119 -16.45 2.39 -0.27
N GLY A 120 -17.12 2.05 0.83
CA GLY A 120 -18.57 2.16 1.01
C GLY A 120 -19.36 0.96 0.47
N LYS A 121 -18.71 -0.07 -0.08
CA LYS A 121 -19.37 -1.25 -0.66
C LYS A 121 -19.16 -2.55 0.12
N PHE A 122 -18.51 -2.50 1.29
CA PHE A 122 -18.18 -3.71 2.03
C PHE A 122 -19.41 -4.45 2.57
N GLU A 123 -20.35 -3.74 3.17
CA GLU A 123 -21.59 -4.34 3.69
C GLU A 123 -22.52 -4.81 2.53
N GLU A 124 -22.57 -4.06 1.43
CA GLU A 124 -23.25 -4.48 0.20
C GLU A 124 -22.69 -5.81 -0.32
N ALA A 125 -21.34 -5.94 -0.34
CA ALA A 125 -20.71 -7.18 -0.74
C ALA A 125 -21.06 -8.35 0.19
N LEU A 126 -21.02 -8.14 1.50
CA LEU A 126 -21.44 -9.15 2.47
C LEU A 126 -22.91 -9.57 2.29
N SER A 127 -23.77 -8.64 1.90
CA SER A 127 -25.20 -8.88 1.63
C SER A 127 -25.46 -9.74 0.38
N THR A 128 -24.43 -10.05 -0.43
CA THR A 128 -24.55 -11.02 -1.53
C THR A 128 -24.62 -12.47 -1.05
N LEU A 129 -24.30 -12.73 0.23
CA LEU A 129 -24.50 -14.04 0.84
C LEU A 129 -25.96 -14.32 1.08
N ASN A 130 -26.36 -15.58 0.99
CA ASN A 130 -27.73 -16.01 1.34
C ASN A 130 -27.95 -16.15 2.86
N SER A 131 -26.88 -16.04 3.64
CA SER A 131 -26.88 -16.17 5.10
C SER A 131 -26.46 -14.87 5.77
N SER A 132 -26.80 -14.69 7.05
CA SER A 132 -26.33 -13.54 7.83
C SER A 132 -24.81 -13.60 7.99
N PHE A 133 -24.12 -12.46 7.82
CA PHE A 133 -22.71 -12.33 8.16
C PHE A 133 -22.46 -12.04 9.65
N LEU A 134 -23.51 -11.69 10.40
CA LEU A 134 -23.40 -11.28 11.80
C LEU A 134 -23.03 -12.43 12.76
N ASP A 135 -23.25 -13.67 12.35
CA ASP A 135 -22.87 -14.87 13.08
C ASP A 135 -21.49 -15.42 12.66
N ALA A 136 -20.77 -14.70 11.79
CA ALA A 136 -19.45 -15.10 11.38
C ALA A 136 -18.44 -15.04 12.54
N ARG A 137 -17.60 -16.05 12.63
CA ARG A 137 -16.50 -16.11 13.58
C ARG A 137 -15.40 -15.11 13.26
N CYS A 138 -15.11 -15.00 11.96
CA CYS A 138 -14.18 -14.03 11.41
C CYS A 138 -14.49 -13.78 9.94
N ILE A 139 -14.27 -12.54 9.50
CA ILE A 139 -14.34 -12.11 8.11
C ILE A 139 -12.91 -11.76 7.69
N PHE A 140 -12.37 -12.50 6.73
CA PHE A 140 -11.09 -12.19 6.10
C PHE A 140 -11.35 -11.32 4.87
N ALA A 141 -10.66 -10.19 4.77
CA ALA A 141 -10.95 -9.19 3.76
C ALA A 141 -9.69 -8.51 3.20
N HIS A 142 -9.89 -7.79 2.11
CA HIS A 142 -8.93 -6.80 1.62
C HIS A 142 -9.65 -5.47 1.45
N GLN A 143 -9.80 -4.70 2.54
CA GLN A 143 -10.70 -3.55 2.55
C GLN A 143 -10.09 -2.33 3.23
N GLU A 144 -10.45 -1.13 2.72
CA GLU A 144 -10.17 0.13 3.35
C GLU A 144 -11.28 0.50 4.32
N PHE A 145 -10.95 0.61 5.61
CA PHE A 145 -11.89 1.09 6.62
C PHE A 145 -11.56 2.52 7.05
N LYS A 146 -12.57 3.26 7.47
CA LYS A 146 -12.42 4.62 7.96
C LYS A 146 -11.43 4.67 9.12
N ASN A 147 -10.56 5.69 9.12
CA ASN A 147 -9.45 5.89 10.05
C ASN A 147 -8.25 4.94 9.86
N ALA A 148 -8.25 4.05 8.87
CA ALA A 148 -7.06 3.27 8.55
C ALA A 148 -5.90 4.19 8.13
N LYS A 149 -4.68 3.83 8.55
CA LYS A 149 -3.47 4.63 8.29
C LYS A 149 -2.71 4.07 7.09
N MET A 150 -2.63 4.85 6.03
CA MET A 150 -1.86 4.57 4.83
C MET A 150 -0.59 5.43 4.82
N GLY A 151 0.40 5.08 5.63
CA GLY A 151 1.55 5.93 5.89
C GLY A 151 1.16 7.23 6.61
N ALA A 152 1.34 8.39 5.96
CA ALA A 152 0.96 9.69 6.51
C ALA A 152 -0.53 10.05 6.30
N ILE A 153 -1.24 9.29 5.46
CA ILE A 153 -2.64 9.54 5.11
C ILE A 153 -3.53 8.69 6.01
N VAL A 154 -4.59 9.32 6.54
CA VAL A 154 -5.66 8.63 7.28
C VAL A 154 -6.90 8.56 6.39
N SER A 155 -7.44 7.36 6.20
CA SER A 155 -8.64 7.16 5.39
C SER A 155 -9.85 7.89 5.98
N THR A 156 -10.50 8.70 5.15
CA THR A 156 -11.76 9.38 5.46
C THR A 156 -12.97 8.78 4.74
N VAL A 157 -12.70 8.03 3.66
CA VAL A 157 -13.71 7.48 2.74
C VAL A 157 -13.97 5.97 2.95
N GLY A 158 -13.10 5.29 3.72
CA GLY A 158 -13.22 3.86 3.98
C GLY A 158 -14.54 3.49 4.69
N ASP A 159 -14.87 2.21 4.62
CA ASP A 159 -16.09 1.66 5.23
C ASP A 159 -16.10 1.84 6.75
N ILE A 160 -17.29 2.01 7.33
CA ILE A 160 -17.49 2.05 8.78
C ILE A 160 -17.83 0.63 9.24
N TRP A 161 -17.12 0.11 10.25
CA TRP A 161 -17.40 -1.20 10.82
C TRP A 161 -17.82 -1.09 12.28
N PRO A 162 -19.07 -1.41 12.65
CA PRO A 162 -19.55 -1.36 14.02
C PRO A 162 -18.77 -2.32 14.94
N LYS A 163 -18.50 -1.91 16.17
CA LYS A 163 -17.80 -2.75 17.16
C LYS A 163 -18.59 -3.98 17.59
N SER A 164 -19.91 -3.97 17.38
CA SER A 164 -20.81 -5.11 17.64
C SER A 164 -20.74 -6.18 16.55
N ASN A 165 -20.19 -5.85 15.38
CA ASN A 165 -20.08 -6.78 14.27
C ASN A 165 -18.93 -7.79 14.47
N PRO A 166 -18.89 -8.88 13.69
CA PRO A 166 -17.82 -9.88 13.75
C PRO A 166 -16.42 -9.32 13.62
N LEU A 167 -15.43 -10.11 14.02
CA LEU A 167 -14.02 -9.80 13.80
C LEU A 167 -13.75 -9.72 12.31
N VAL A 168 -13.10 -8.63 11.86
CA VAL A 168 -12.51 -8.49 10.53
C VAL A 168 -10.99 -8.53 10.63
N VAL A 169 -10.37 -9.39 9.82
CA VAL A 169 -8.92 -9.45 9.59
C VAL A 169 -8.66 -9.06 8.15
N SER A 170 -8.05 -7.90 7.94
CA SER A 170 -7.90 -7.32 6.60
C SER A 170 -6.45 -7.18 6.15
N GLY A 171 -6.23 -7.32 4.84
CA GLY A 171 -5.07 -6.81 4.13
C GLY A 171 -5.20 -5.32 3.80
N HIS A 172 -4.65 -4.87 2.67
CA HIS A 172 -4.68 -3.50 2.14
C HIS A 172 -3.73 -2.53 2.87
N ILE A 173 -3.73 -2.46 4.19
CA ILE A 173 -2.82 -1.62 4.95
C ILE A 173 -1.49 -2.34 5.19
N HIS A 174 -0.38 -1.66 4.89
CA HIS A 174 0.95 -2.28 4.92
C HIS A 174 1.54 -2.43 6.31
N ASP A 175 1.11 -1.62 7.28
CA ASP A 175 1.52 -1.74 8.66
C ASP A 175 0.49 -2.51 9.48
N TYR A 176 0.98 -3.27 10.46
CA TYR A 176 0.07 -3.88 11.43
C TYR A 176 -0.64 -2.77 12.21
N ASP A 177 -1.96 -2.86 12.26
CA ASP A 177 -2.78 -1.95 13.04
C ASP A 177 -4.02 -2.67 13.61
N LYS A 178 -4.21 -2.56 14.90
CA LYS A 178 -5.47 -2.96 15.54
C LYS A 178 -6.35 -1.71 15.62
N LEU A 179 -7.01 -1.41 14.50
CA LEU A 179 -7.81 -0.20 14.35
C LEU A 179 -8.93 -0.11 15.40
N GLN A 180 -9.53 -1.26 15.73
CA GLN A 180 -10.47 -1.42 16.85
C GLN A 180 -10.49 -2.87 17.34
N THR A 181 -11.25 -3.17 18.40
CA THR A 181 -11.27 -4.49 19.03
C THR A 181 -11.63 -5.65 18.10
N ASN A 182 -12.44 -5.38 17.09
CA ASN A 182 -12.93 -6.33 16.09
C ASN A 182 -12.47 -6.01 14.65
N LEU A 183 -11.42 -5.18 14.47
CA LEU A 183 -10.90 -4.84 13.15
C LEU A 183 -9.38 -4.73 13.20
N ILE A 184 -8.71 -5.65 12.51
CA ILE A 184 -7.26 -5.80 12.53
C ILE A 184 -6.72 -5.82 11.11
N TYR A 185 -5.72 -5.00 10.86
CA TYR A 185 -4.86 -5.07 9.67
C TYR A 185 -3.59 -5.85 9.99
N THR A 186 -3.34 -6.91 9.26
CA THR A 186 -2.17 -7.78 9.53
C THR A 186 -0.85 -7.17 9.07
N GLY A 187 -0.92 -6.16 8.20
CA GLY A 187 0.25 -5.60 7.53
C GLY A 187 0.83 -6.52 6.46
N THR A 188 2.00 -6.16 5.97
CA THR A 188 2.76 -6.94 4.98
C THR A 188 3.85 -7.77 5.65
N PRO A 189 4.18 -8.97 5.13
CA PRO A 189 5.19 -9.85 5.73
C PRO A 189 6.63 -9.32 5.61
N MET A 190 6.87 -8.33 4.76
CA MET A 190 8.18 -7.72 4.52
C MET A 190 8.07 -6.24 4.17
N GLN A 191 9.17 -5.49 4.28
CA GLN A 191 9.25 -4.10 3.81
C GLN A 191 9.24 -4.06 2.28
N HIS A 192 8.40 -3.23 1.68
CA HIS A 192 8.36 -2.98 0.24
C HIS A 192 9.17 -1.75 -0.18
N ALA A 193 9.34 -0.81 0.73
CA ALA A 193 10.14 0.40 0.56
C ALA A 193 11.09 0.60 1.74
N PHE A 194 12.11 1.45 1.56
CA PHE A 194 13.06 1.79 2.63
C PHE A 194 12.43 2.62 3.76
N GLY A 195 11.30 3.28 3.48
CA GLY A 195 10.56 4.04 4.49
C GLY A 195 9.55 3.22 5.30
N ASP A 196 9.34 1.95 4.95
CA ASP A 196 8.43 1.08 5.68
C ASP A 196 9.00 0.72 7.05
N ARG A 197 8.12 0.53 8.02
CA ARG A 197 8.49 0.01 9.34
C ARG A 197 9.20 -1.35 9.20
N SER A 198 10.17 -1.60 10.05
CA SER A 198 10.99 -2.82 10.03
C SER A 198 10.41 -3.99 10.83
N ASP A 199 9.34 -3.74 11.62
CA ASP A 199 8.66 -4.71 12.48
C ASP A 199 7.57 -5.51 11.71
N LYS A 200 7.91 -5.97 10.51
CA LYS A 200 7.01 -6.74 9.64
C LYS A 200 6.86 -8.17 10.14
N THR A 201 5.61 -8.62 10.20
CA THR A 201 5.25 -9.95 10.71
C THR A 201 4.04 -10.47 9.93
N ILE A 202 3.76 -11.76 10.09
CA ILE A 202 2.47 -12.36 9.72
C ILE A 202 1.67 -12.68 10.97
N SER A 203 0.37 -12.93 10.81
CA SER A 203 -0.54 -13.34 11.90
C SER A 203 -0.88 -14.82 11.80
N VAL A 204 -0.82 -15.50 12.94
CA VAL A 204 -1.38 -16.84 13.14
C VAL A 204 -2.54 -16.70 14.11
N TYR A 205 -3.76 -17.05 13.67
CA TYR A 205 -4.96 -17.00 14.50
C TYR A 205 -5.32 -18.38 15.00
N LYS A 206 -5.74 -18.48 16.28
CA LYS A 206 -6.40 -19.63 16.85
C LYS A 206 -7.80 -19.23 17.28
N PHE A 207 -8.80 -19.90 16.73
CA PHE A 207 -10.21 -19.71 17.09
C PHE A 207 -10.65 -20.87 17.97
N TYR A 208 -11.18 -20.57 19.18
CA TYR A 208 -11.58 -21.58 20.14
C TYR A 208 -13.09 -21.78 20.10
N PRO A 209 -13.61 -23.00 20.39
CA PRO A 209 -15.05 -23.26 20.35
C PRO A 209 -15.89 -22.32 21.24
N GLU A 210 -15.33 -21.86 22.36
CA GLU A 210 -15.99 -21.01 23.35
C GLU A 210 -16.22 -19.56 22.86
N GLY A 211 -15.81 -19.23 21.64
CA GLY A 211 -16.08 -17.92 21.09
C GLY A 211 -14.88 -16.95 21.18
N ASN A 212 -13.81 -17.23 21.90
CA ASN A 212 -12.61 -16.43 21.96
C ASN A 212 -11.61 -16.79 20.84
N TRP A 213 -10.65 -15.92 20.60
CA TRP A 213 -9.58 -16.11 19.63
C TRP A 213 -8.26 -15.54 20.16
N LYS A 214 -7.16 -16.02 19.60
CA LYS A 214 -5.82 -15.54 19.90
C LYS A 214 -5.07 -15.27 18.61
N GLU A 215 -4.38 -14.13 18.55
CA GLU A 215 -3.42 -13.81 17.50
C GLU A 215 -2.00 -13.96 18.02
N GLU A 216 -1.14 -14.60 17.23
CA GLU A 216 0.29 -14.64 17.41
C GLU A 216 0.94 -13.95 16.19
N ARG A 217 1.82 -12.97 16.47
CA ARG A 217 2.59 -12.25 15.45
C ARG A 217 3.94 -12.90 15.26
N VAL A 218 4.23 -13.39 14.05
CA VAL A 218 5.45 -14.13 13.74
C VAL A 218 6.34 -13.32 12.79
N ASP A 219 7.57 -13.00 13.25
CA ASP A 219 8.62 -12.45 12.38
C ASP A 219 9.22 -13.60 11.55
N LEU A 220 9.22 -13.47 10.24
CA LEU A 220 9.78 -14.47 9.33
C LEU A 220 11.32 -14.40 9.24
N GLY A 221 11.98 -13.48 9.94
CA GLY A 221 13.42 -13.27 9.89
C GLY A 221 13.92 -12.84 8.51
N LEU A 222 13.13 -12.02 7.80
CA LEU A 222 13.49 -11.56 6.45
C LEU A 222 14.51 -10.43 6.51
N ILE A 223 15.27 -10.29 5.42
CA ILE A 223 16.25 -9.21 5.27
C ILE A 223 15.54 -7.85 5.41
N LYS A 224 16.07 -6.99 6.29
CA LYS A 224 15.50 -5.67 6.59
C LYS A 224 16.09 -4.59 5.69
N ARG A 225 15.32 -3.53 5.45
CA ARG A 225 15.74 -2.32 4.73
C ARG A 225 16.03 -1.22 5.73
N GLU A 226 17.16 -0.53 5.58
CA GLU A 226 17.58 0.55 6.48
C GLU A 226 18.02 1.78 5.68
N ILE A 227 17.61 2.97 6.13
CA ILE A 227 18.12 4.25 5.62
C ILE A 227 19.17 4.75 6.61
N ILE A 228 20.36 5.00 6.11
CA ILE A 228 21.47 5.58 6.86
C ILE A 228 21.72 7.00 6.34
N TYR A 229 21.74 7.96 7.24
CA TYR A 229 22.07 9.35 6.94
C TYR A 229 23.54 9.58 7.27
N LEU A 230 24.32 10.06 6.31
CA LEU A 230 25.75 10.34 6.48
C LEU A 230 26.05 11.76 6.05
N SER A 231 27.04 12.39 6.70
CA SER A 231 27.70 13.58 6.18
C SER A 231 28.68 13.20 5.07
N PRO A 232 29.09 14.15 4.19
CA PRO A 232 30.14 13.91 3.21
C PRO A 232 31.44 13.34 3.79
N SER A 233 31.86 13.81 4.98
CA SER A 233 33.06 13.36 5.69
C SER A 233 32.99 11.89 6.14
N ASP A 234 31.80 11.40 6.50
CA ASP A 234 31.64 10.05 7.07
C ASP A 234 31.74 8.93 6.01
N ILE A 235 31.64 9.28 4.73
CA ILE A 235 31.62 8.29 3.63
C ILE A 235 32.90 7.46 3.58
N HIS A 236 34.03 8.05 3.87
CA HIS A 236 35.33 7.36 3.80
C HIS A 236 35.44 6.22 4.82
N SER A 237 34.96 6.45 6.03
CA SER A 237 35.02 5.47 7.15
C SER A 237 33.81 4.52 7.18
N PHE A 238 32.79 4.77 6.37
CA PHE A 238 31.58 3.96 6.40
C PHE A 238 31.83 2.51 5.96
N LEU A 239 31.42 1.57 6.83
CA LEU A 239 31.44 0.14 6.56
C LEU A 239 29.99 -0.38 6.53
N PRO A 240 29.52 -0.94 5.41
CA PRO A 240 28.14 -1.41 5.30
C PRO A 240 27.91 -2.70 6.11
N LYS A 241 26.76 -2.79 6.78
CA LYS A 241 26.27 -4.04 7.36
C LYS A 241 25.82 -4.97 6.24
N GLN A 242 26.14 -6.25 6.33
CA GLN A 242 25.81 -7.25 5.31
C GLN A 242 24.44 -7.92 5.49
N ASP A 243 23.84 -7.79 6.68
CA ASP A 243 22.58 -8.45 7.07
C ASP A 243 21.32 -7.68 6.65
N ARG A 244 21.46 -6.58 5.90
CA ARG A 244 20.35 -5.72 5.49
C ARG A 244 20.59 -5.02 4.15
N LEU A 245 19.49 -4.61 3.53
CA LEU A 245 19.53 -3.76 2.36
C LEU A 245 19.67 -2.30 2.79
N LEU A 246 20.68 -1.62 2.28
CA LEU A 246 21.00 -0.25 2.71
C LEU A 246 20.63 0.78 1.66
N LYS A 247 20.12 1.92 2.13
CA LYS A 247 20.03 3.17 1.38
C LYS A 247 20.78 4.25 2.16
N ILE A 248 21.80 4.82 1.55
CA ILE A 248 22.55 5.95 2.12
C ILE A 248 21.95 7.25 1.57
N VAL A 249 21.66 8.18 2.48
CA VAL A 249 21.27 9.55 2.17
C VAL A 249 22.39 10.47 2.65
N ILE A 250 23.16 11.03 1.72
CA ILE A 250 24.24 11.95 2.03
C ILE A 250 23.63 13.34 2.20
N LYS A 251 23.85 13.96 3.37
CA LYS A 251 23.41 15.33 3.68
C LYS A 251 24.60 16.23 3.85
N GLY A 252 24.67 17.33 3.11
CA GLY A 252 25.78 18.28 3.17
C GLY A 252 25.56 19.43 2.20
N GLU A 253 26.56 20.29 2.07
CA GLU A 253 26.57 21.34 1.07
C GLU A 253 26.70 20.77 -0.34
N ASP A 254 26.13 21.46 -1.34
CA ASP A 254 26.11 20.99 -2.72
C ASP A 254 27.52 20.73 -3.28
N SER A 255 28.49 21.59 -2.95
CA SER A 255 29.91 21.46 -3.33
C SER A 255 30.55 20.19 -2.75
N GLU A 256 30.32 19.90 -1.48
CA GLU A 256 30.85 18.72 -0.79
C GLU A 256 30.22 17.45 -1.35
N ILE A 257 28.90 17.46 -1.57
CA ILE A 257 28.16 16.33 -2.17
C ILE A 257 28.72 16.02 -3.56
N LYS A 258 28.92 17.03 -4.42
CA LYS A 258 29.52 16.86 -5.76
C LYS A 258 30.92 16.25 -5.72
N SER A 259 31.71 16.60 -4.72
CA SER A 259 33.06 16.05 -4.50
C SER A 259 32.98 14.58 -4.07
N VAL A 260 32.17 14.28 -3.08
CA VAL A 260 31.99 12.92 -2.54
C VAL A 260 31.44 11.96 -3.61
N MET A 261 30.52 12.41 -4.46
CA MET A 261 29.92 11.56 -5.51
C MET A 261 30.95 11.07 -6.55
N LYS A 262 32.12 11.70 -6.65
CA LYS A 262 33.22 11.28 -7.53
C LYS A 262 34.14 10.23 -6.88
N LEU A 263 34.03 9.99 -5.59
CA LEU A 263 34.90 9.07 -4.85
C LEU A 263 34.75 7.62 -5.35
N GLN A 264 35.86 6.91 -5.38
CA GLN A 264 35.89 5.48 -5.69
C GLN A 264 35.01 4.67 -4.71
N LYS A 265 34.99 5.06 -3.42
CA LYS A 265 34.15 4.46 -2.39
C LYS A 265 32.66 4.47 -2.77
N ILE A 266 32.15 5.54 -3.34
CA ILE A 266 30.75 5.63 -3.82
C ILE A 266 30.48 4.61 -4.92
N LYS A 267 31.43 4.42 -5.84
CA LYS A 267 31.29 3.42 -6.91
C LYS A 267 31.26 2.00 -6.33
N GLU A 268 32.12 1.72 -5.35
CA GLU A 268 32.17 0.43 -4.65
C GLU A 268 30.88 0.14 -3.89
N LEU A 269 30.35 1.12 -3.14
CA LEU A 269 29.06 0.98 -2.43
C LEU A 269 27.91 0.72 -3.39
N LYS A 270 27.86 1.43 -4.54
CA LYS A 270 26.83 1.18 -5.57
C LYS A 270 26.98 -0.21 -6.19
N LYS A 271 28.24 -0.65 -6.47
CA LYS A 271 28.51 -2.00 -6.98
C LYS A 271 28.12 -3.09 -5.98
N ALA A 272 28.22 -2.82 -4.69
CA ALA A 272 27.72 -3.68 -3.61
C ALA A 272 26.17 -3.66 -3.45
N GLY A 273 25.44 -2.98 -4.36
CA GLY A 273 23.96 -2.93 -4.34
C GLY A 273 23.37 -1.88 -3.40
N ILE A 274 24.17 -1.03 -2.77
CA ILE A 274 23.70 0.02 -1.87
C ILE A 274 23.11 1.17 -2.67
N LYS A 275 21.88 1.55 -2.35
CA LYS A 275 21.24 2.73 -2.95
C LYS A 275 21.80 3.99 -2.34
N ILE A 276 22.23 4.94 -3.17
CA ILE A 276 22.76 6.22 -2.70
C ILE A 276 21.91 7.35 -3.26
N SER A 277 21.47 8.22 -2.38
CA SER A 277 20.81 9.48 -2.69
C SER A 277 21.46 10.59 -1.88
N TYR A 278 21.21 11.83 -2.23
CA TYR A 278 21.75 12.99 -1.54
C TYR A 278 20.65 14.01 -1.29
N LYS A 279 20.82 14.77 -0.21
CA LYS A 279 19.94 15.86 0.18
C LYS A 279 20.81 17.07 0.54
N PRO A 280 20.87 18.11 -0.33
CA PRO A 280 21.57 19.33 0.00
C PRO A 280 21.01 19.99 1.26
N ILE A 281 21.89 20.55 2.10
CA ILE A 281 21.53 21.45 3.18
C ILE A 281 21.45 22.84 2.56
N ILE A 282 20.28 23.44 2.58
CA ILE A 282 20.09 24.82 2.13
C ILE A 282 20.43 25.69 3.35
N ASN A 283 21.57 26.40 3.32
CA ASN A 283 21.89 27.39 4.34
C ASN A 283 21.01 28.60 4.16
N ASP A 284 20.28 28.99 5.21
CA ASP A 284 19.34 30.13 5.23
C ASP A 284 19.99 31.49 4.86
N GLN A 285 21.33 31.55 4.78
CA GLN A 285 22.04 32.77 4.39
C GLN A 285 22.06 33.09 2.88
N GLN A 286 21.53 32.18 2.03
CA GLN A 286 21.31 32.44 0.59
C GLN A 286 19.84 32.79 0.27
N GLN A 287 19.05 33.18 1.28
CA GLN A 287 17.63 33.44 1.12
C GLN A 287 17.24 34.66 0.31
N ASP A 288 18.13 35.60 0.02
CA ASP A 288 17.75 36.82 -0.69
C ASP A 288 17.45 36.65 -2.19
N ASN A 289 17.85 35.50 -2.79
CA ASN A 289 17.51 35.21 -4.20
C ASN A 289 16.54 34.04 -4.38
N ASN A 290 16.03 33.41 -3.29
CA ASN A 290 15.13 32.25 -3.36
C ASN A 290 13.75 32.53 -2.72
N PHE A 291 13.45 33.77 -2.33
CA PHE A 291 12.15 34.12 -1.74
C PHE A 291 10.98 33.81 -2.69
N ASP A 292 11.19 33.97 -4.00
CA ASP A 292 10.18 33.65 -5.00
C ASP A 292 9.97 32.14 -5.17
N ASN A 293 11.02 31.33 -5.11
CA ASN A 293 10.91 29.87 -5.21
C ASN A 293 10.28 29.21 -3.98
N LEU A 294 10.54 29.75 -2.78
CA LEU A 294 9.93 29.26 -1.53
C LEU A 294 8.45 29.69 -1.41
N LYS A 295 8.12 30.86 -1.93
CA LYS A 295 6.75 31.31 -2.07
C LYS A 295 5.97 30.45 -3.04
N MET A 296 6.57 30.09 -4.19
CA MET A 296 6.01 29.16 -5.17
C MET A 296 5.77 27.73 -4.60
N LEU A 297 6.64 27.23 -3.72
CA LEU A 297 6.46 25.92 -3.08
C LEU A 297 5.30 25.86 -2.09
N LYS A 298 4.90 27.01 -1.52
CA LYS A 298 3.75 27.12 -0.60
C LYS A 298 2.44 27.49 -1.33
N MET A 299 2.50 27.85 -2.60
CA MET A 299 1.34 28.18 -3.40
C MET A 299 0.57 26.93 -3.80
N SER A 300 -0.75 27.06 -3.94
CA SER A 300 -1.56 25.99 -4.53
C SER A 300 -1.14 25.72 -5.98
N TYR A 301 -1.51 24.55 -6.52
CA TYR A 301 -1.22 24.21 -7.91
C TYR A 301 -1.79 25.26 -8.87
N LEU A 302 -3.00 25.76 -8.61
CA LEU A 302 -3.66 26.77 -9.43
C LEU A 302 -2.96 28.13 -9.36
N ASP A 303 -2.49 28.53 -8.17
CA ASP A 303 -1.74 29.78 -8.02
C ASP A 303 -0.39 29.73 -8.74
N ARG A 304 0.30 28.56 -8.71
CA ARG A 304 1.54 28.34 -9.48
C ARG A 304 1.29 28.43 -10.98
N LEU A 305 0.23 27.75 -11.46
CA LEU A 305 -0.14 27.78 -12.87
C LEU A 305 -0.48 29.20 -13.32
N TYR A 306 -1.23 29.96 -12.50
CA TYR A 306 -1.54 31.37 -12.79
C TYR A 306 -0.28 32.25 -12.85
N HIS A 307 0.68 32.01 -11.97
CA HIS A 307 1.96 32.73 -11.96
C HIS A 307 2.79 32.42 -13.21
N GLU A 308 2.88 31.17 -13.63
CA GLU A 308 3.58 30.71 -14.84
C GLU A 308 3.03 31.41 -16.12
N ILE A 309 1.70 31.50 -16.22
CA ILE A 309 1.03 32.14 -17.39
C ILE A 309 0.90 33.67 -17.25
N SER A 310 1.42 34.25 -16.16
CA SER A 310 1.24 35.67 -15.81
C SER A 310 1.82 36.64 -16.82
N HIS A 311 2.69 36.17 -17.73
CA HIS A 311 3.31 36.95 -18.78
C HIS A 311 2.48 36.99 -20.10
N ASP A 312 1.42 36.14 -20.21
CA ASP A 312 0.57 36.05 -21.39
C ASP A 312 -0.87 36.47 -21.04
N ASN A 313 -1.31 37.62 -21.58
CA ASN A 313 -2.62 38.17 -21.30
C ASN A 313 -3.78 37.29 -21.82
N LEU A 314 -3.59 36.55 -22.91
CA LEU A 314 -4.62 35.65 -23.44
C LEU A 314 -4.78 34.43 -22.54
N GLN A 315 -3.68 33.85 -22.07
CA GLN A 315 -3.70 32.71 -21.15
C GLN A 315 -4.32 33.09 -19.81
N LYS A 316 -4.06 34.29 -19.28
CA LYS A 316 -4.75 34.80 -18.06
C LYS A 316 -6.25 34.87 -18.21
N ILE A 317 -6.72 35.41 -19.34
CA ILE A 317 -8.17 35.53 -19.62
C ILE A 317 -8.81 34.13 -19.67
N TRP A 318 -8.17 33.17 -20.32
CA TRP A 318 -8.66 31.79 -20.35
C TRP A 318 -8.62 31.12 -19.00
N PHE A 319 -7.55 31.31 -18.21
CA PHE A 319 -7.44 30.79 -16.86
C PHE A 319 -8.57 31.31 -15.96
N SER A 320 -8.79 32.64 -15.95
CA SER A 320 -9.87 33.24 -15.15
C SER A 320 -11.26 32.76 -15.58
N LYS A 321 -11.48 32.49 -16.88
CA LYS A 321 -12.73 31.90 -17.36
C LYS A 321 -12.97 30.47 -16.91
N ILE A 322 -11.91 29.67 -16.74
CA ILE A 322 -12.00 28.23 -16.37
C ILE A 322 -12.04 28.07 -14.86
N PHE A 323 -11.21 28.80 -14.12
CA PHE A 323 -10.96 28.61 -12.71
C PHE A 323 -11.43 29.72 -11.78
N GLY A 324 -11.95 30.83 -12.34
CA GLY A 324 -12.32 32.05 -11.59
C GLY A 324 -11.11 32.95 -11.28
N ASP A 325 -11.36 34.17 -10.82
CA ASP A 325 -10.30 35.12 -10.48
C ASP A 325 -9.54 34.68 -9.21
N SER A 326 -8.21 34.80 -9.25
CA SER A 326 -7.28 34.32 -8.18
C SER A 326 -7.55 34.92 -6.79
N ASN A 327 -8.27 36.02 -6.66
CA ASN A 327 -8.63 36.63 -5.38
C ASN A 327 -9.77 35.89 -4.63
N THR A 328 -10.44 34.91 -5.24
CA THR A 328 -11.50 34.13 -4.58
C THR A 328 -11.02 32.87 -3.89
N HIS A 329 -9.80 32.41 -4.15
CA HIS A 329 -9.28 31.15 -3.61
C HIS A 329 -8.66 31.26 -2.21
N SER A 330 -8.23 32.46 -1.78
CA SER A 330 -7.68 32.67 -0.44
C SER A 330 -8.73 32.71 0.69
N ASN A 331 -10.03 32.79 0.37
CA ASN A 331 -11.13 32.91 1.36
C ASN A 331 -11.99 31.65 1.51
N LEU A 332 -11.63 30.52 0.89
CA LEU A 332 -12.43 29.28 0.94
C LEU A 332 -12.12 28.37 2.14
N HIS A 333 -11.26 28.78 3.07
CA HIS A 333 -11.00 28.01 4.30
C HIS A 333 -11.83 28.42 5.51
N SER A 334 -12.77 29.35 5.36
CA SER A 334 -13.68 29.70 6.44
C SER A 334 -15.07 30.05 5.87
N ASN A 335 -15.88 29.05 5.57
CA ASN A 335 -17.34 29.04 5.78
C ASN A 335 -17.99 27.91 4.98
N ASN A 336 -18.39 26.86 5.68
CA ASN A 336 -19.34 25.88 5.19
C ASN A 336 -20.72 26.51 5.03
N SER A 337 -21.17 26.69 3.80
CA SER A 337 -22.59 26.69 3.49
C SER A 337 -22.81 26.26 2.03
N LEU A 338 -23.47 25.14 1.89
CA LEU A 338 -23.94 24.55 0.63
C LEU A 338 -24.77 25.58 -0.16
N LYS A 339 -24.34 25.93 -1.37
CA LYS A 339 -25.21 26.42 -2.42
C LYS A 339 -25.04 25.55 -3.66
N THR A 340 -26.14 24.93 -4.01
CA THR A 340 -26.43 24.13 -5.21
C THR A 340 -26.03 24.89 -6.48
N LEU A 341 -25.05 24.36 -7.23
CA LEU A 341 -24.74 24.84 -8.58
C LEU A 341 -25.53 24.01 -9.59
N LYS A 342 -26.38 24.70 -10.33
CA LYS A 342 -27.09 24.18 -11.50
C LYS A 342 -26.10 23.83 -12.61
N THR A 343 -26.09 22.59 -13.05
CA THR A 343 -25.39 22.09 -14.22
C THR A 343 -25.94 22.71 -15.48
N GLN A 344 -25.13 23.52 -16.17
CA GLN A 344 -25.35 23.87 -17.60
C GLN A 344 -24.51 22.88 -18.44
N ASN A 345 -25.21 22.13 -19.27
CA ASN A 345 -24.62 21.22 -20.26
C ASN A 345 -23.86 22.04 -21.34
N ILE A 346 -22.55 21.89 -21.39
CA ILE A 346 -21.73 22.36 -22.53
C ILE A 346 -21.37 21.11 -23.35
N LYS A 347 -21.92 21.04 -24.57
CA LYS A 347 -21.49 20.08 -25.59
C LYS A 347 -20.17 20.59 -26.20
N LEU A 348 -19.09 19.85 -25.97
CA LEU A 348 -17.83 19.99 -26.70
C LEU A 348 -17.88 19.07 -27.94
N ASN A 349 -17.90 19.62 -29.13
CA ASN A 349 -17.58 18.93 -30.36
C ASN A 349 -16.04 18.96 -30.50
N ILE A 350 -15.42 17.82 -30.49
CA ILE A 350 -14.01 17.64 -30.85
C ILE A 350 -13.99 17.06 -32.27
N ILE A 351 -13.33 17.80 -33.16
CA ILE A 351 -12.92 17.30 -34.48
C ILE A 351 -11.57 16.66 -34.33
#